data_f5e0e11f5840bdcbb57abf760abaeccd
#
_entry.id   f5e0e11f5840bdcbb57abf760abaeccd
#
_cell.length_a   1.000
_cell.length_b   1.000
_cell.length_c   1.000
_cell.angle_alpha   90.00
_cell.angle_beta   90.00
_cell.angle_gamma   90.00
#
_symmetry.space_group_name_H-M   'P 1'
#
loop_
_entity.id
_entity.type
_entity.pdbx_description
1 polymer ?
#
loop_
_entity_poly.entity_id
_entity_poly.type
_entity_poly.pdbx_seq_one_letter_code
_entity_poly.pdbx_strand_id
1 'polypeptide(L)'
;MENTKYDDKFYRLPKRLFKEDQFRSMTNEAKALYMILLDRRCLSECNGDAWRDEYGVTFIFFTIKEMMKLLHLGNKKINKMLKELEAHNLIYRSHQGLGKPNKIYVYDLLKAGNSNWLPKQFKHRKGRTNEKE
;
A
#
# COMPACT_ATOMS: atom_id res chain seq x y z
N MET A 1 -24.47 -7.90 1.99
CA MET A 1 -24.10 -7.78 1.66
C MET A 1 -23.42 -7.96 1.37
N GLU A 2 -23.34 -7.95 1.09
CA GLU A 2 -22.79 -7.96 0.60
C GLU A 2 -21.81 -7.84 0.42
N ASN A 3 -21.43 -8.20 0.76
CA ASN A 3 -20.57 -7.96 0.53
C ASN A 3 -19.67 -8.44 -0.17
N THR A 4 -19.73 -8.74 -0.42
CA THR A 4 -19.05 -8.84 -1.65
C THR A 4 -17.77 -8.15 -1.76
N LYS A 5 -17.46 -7.35 -0.86
CA LYS A 5 -16.31 -6.54 -0.97
C LYS A 5 -15.03 -7.27 -0.94
N TYR A 6 -14.91 -8.23 -0.08
CA TYR A 6 -13.65 -8.94 0.09
C TYR A 6 -13.81 -10.37 -0.38
N ASP A 7 -12.95 -10.78 -1.29
CA ASP A 7 -12.96 -12.15 -1.81
C ASP A 7 -11.64 -12.77 -1.38
N ASP A 8 -11.69 -13.77 -0.52
CA ASP A 8 -10.48 -14.37 0.00
C ASP A 8 -9.91 -15.46 -0.90
N LYS A 9 -10.45 -15.63 -2.08
CA LYS A 9 -9.96 -16.64 -3.01
C LYS A 9 -8.98 -16.11 -4.03
N PHE A 10 -9.06 -14.84 -4.31
CA PHE A 10 -8.22 -14.22 -5.34
C PHE A 10 -7.68 -12.89 -4.91
N TYR A 11 -6.51 -12.57 -5.39
CA TYR A 11 -6.00 -11.21 -5.26
C TYR A 11 -6.50 -10.44 -6.47
N ARG A 12 -6.70 -9.16 -6.30
CA ARG A 12 -7.11 -8.30 -7.40
C ARG A 12 -5.94 -7.44 -7.83
N LEU A 13 -5.63 -7.51 -9.11
CA LEU A 13 -4.51 -6.76 -9.66
C LEU A 13 -5.09 -5.76 -10.66
N PRO A 14 -5.11 -4.47 -10.31
CA PRO A 14 -5.73 -3.47 -11.18
C PRO A 14 -5.05 -3.40 -12.54
N LYS A 15 -5.86 -3.36 -13.59
CA LYS A 15 -5.35 -3.25 -14.94
C LYS A 15 -4.58 -1.97 -15.15
N ARG A 16 -4.90 -0.94 -14.39
CA ARG A 16 -4.22 0.35 -14.49
C ARG A 16 -2.71 0.24 -14.31
N LEU A 17 -2.28 -0.71 -13.51
CA LEU A 17 -0.85 -0.92 -13.27
C LEU A 17 -0.12 -1.29 -14.55
N PHE A 18 -0.82 -1.84 -15.51
CA PHE A 18 -0.21 -2.25 -16.77
C PHE A 18 -0.53 -1.31 -17.92
N LYS A 19 -1.59 -0.52 -17.77
CA LYS A 19 -2.02 0.34 -18.86
C LYS A 19 -1.57 1.78 -18.78
N GLU A 20 -1.43 2.30 -17.57
CA GLU A 20 -1.06 3.70 -17.42
C GLU A 20 0.44 3.89 -17.49
N ASP A 21 0.86 4.91 -18.22
CA ASP A 21 2.27 5.19 -18.39
C ASP A 21 3.00 5.47 -17.10
N GLN A 22 2.31 6.03 -16.13
CA GLN A 22 2.96 6.35 -14.87
C GLN A 22 3.48 5.13 -14.14
N PHE A 23 2.96 3.96 -14.45
CA PHE A 23 3.41 2.73 -13.81
C PHE A 23 4.33 1.89 -14.69
N ARG A 24 4.71 2.43 -15.82
CA ARG A 24 5.51 1.67 -16.79
C ARG A 24 6.87 1.24 -16.23
N SER A 25 7.46 2.07 -15.42
CA SER A 25 8.78 1.77 -14.88
C SER A 25 8.77 0.86 -13.66
N MET A 26 7.59 0.52 -13.15
CA MET A 26 7.50 -0.37 -12.01
C MET A 26 7.78 -1.81 -12.43
N THR A 27 8.50 -2.53 -11.59
CA THR A 27 8.73 -3.94 -11.86
C THR A 27 7.44 -4.72 -11.61
N ASN A 28 7.32 -5.86 -12.26
CA ASN A 28 6.14 -6.71 -12.06
C ASN A 28 6.10 -7.23 -10.63
N GLU A 29 7.26 -7.40 -10.02
CA GLU A 29 7.33 -7.85 -8.64
C GLU A 29 6.71 -6.83 -7.70
N ALA A 30 6.97 -5.54 -7.95
CA ALA A 30 6.37 -4.49 -7.12
C ALA A 30 4.86 -4.47 -7.32
N LYS A 31 4.40 -4.73 -8.54
CA LYS A 31 2.97 -4.79 -8.80
C LYS A 31 2.31 -5.94 -8.05
N ALA A 32 3.01 -7.07 -7.97
CA ALA A 32 2.51 -8.21 -7.22
C ALA A 32 2.41 -7.88 -5.73
N LEU A 33 3.39 -7.17 -5.20
CA LEU A 33 3.34 -6.77 -3.81
C LEU A 33 2.18 -5.80 -3.56
N TYR A 34 1.96 -4.89 -4.50
CA TYR A 34 0.82 -3.97 -4.37
C TYR A 34 -0.49 -4.73 -4.30
N MET A 35 -0.63 -5.75 -5.12
CA MET A 35 -1.82 -6.58 -5.14
C MET A 35 -2.09 -7.19 -3.77
N ILE A 36 -1.04 -7.67 -3.12
CA ILE A 36 -1.15 -8.27 -1.80
C ILE A 36 -1.52 -7.22 -0.74
N LEU A 37 -0.91 -6.04 -0.84
CA LEU A 37 -1.21 -4.97 0.10
C LEU A 37 -2.63 -4.47 -0.08
N LEU A 38 -3.09 -4.43 -1.32
CA LEU A 38 -4.46 -4.02 -1.60
C LEU A 38 -5.46 -5.01 -0.98
N ASP A 39 -5.14 -6.28 -1.06
CA ASP A 39 -5.98 -7.31 -0.46
C ASP A 39 -6.07 -7.11 1.06
N ARG A 40 -4.94 -6.81 1.69
CA ARG A 40 -4.95 -6.55 3.13
C ARG A 40 -5.78 -5.32 3.46
N ARG A 41 -5.70 -4.30 2.64
CA ARG A 41 -6.50 -3.11 2.87
C ARG A 41 -7.98 -3.41 2.79
N CYS A 42 -8.38 -4.23 1.82
CA CYS A 42 -9.78 -4.61 1.69
C CYS A 42 -10.25 -5.37 2.92
N LEU A 43 -9.41 -6.25 3.42
CA LEU A 43 -9.73 -7.01 4.62
C LEU A 43 -9.87 -6.08 5.82
N SER A 44 -8.98 -5.12 5.94
CA SER A 44 -9.04 -4.16 7.04
C SER A 44 -10.32 -3.33 7.00
N GLU A 45 -10.73 -2.93 5.80
CA GLU A 45 -11.97 -2.18 5.65
C GLU A 45 -13.17 -3.00 6.09
N CYS A 46 -13.14 -4.29 5.83
CA CYS A 46 -14.21 -5.17 6.23
C CYS A 46 -14.27 -5.36 7.74
N ASN A 47 -13.15 -5.15 8.41
CA ASN A 47 -13.07 -5.35 9.85
C ASN A 47 -13.42 -4.10 10.65
N GLY A 48 -13.79 -3.04 9.98
CA GLY A 48 -14.35 -1.88 10.64
C GLY A 48 -13.33 -0.87 11.16
N ASP A 49 -13.74 -0.16 12.19
CA ASP A 49 -12.99 1.01 12.66
C ASP A 49 -11.65 0.74 13.30
N ALA A 50 -11.41 -0.50 13.70
CA ALA A 50 -10.16 -0.83 14.35
C ALA A 50 -8.94 -0.55 13.48
N TRP A 51 -9.15 -0.49 12.18
CA TRP A 51 -8.06 -0.29 11.22
C TRP A 51 -8.10 1.09 10.57
N ARG A 52 -8.66 2.07 11.27
CA ARG A 52 -8.68 3.43 10.79
C ARG A 52 -7.94 4.32 11.75
N ASP A 53 -7.24 5.30 11.22
CA ASP A 53 -6.51 6.21 12.08
C ASP A 53 -7.46 7.30 12.59
N GLU A 54 -6.91 8.26 13.33
CA GLU A 54 -7.73 9.31 13.92
C GLU A 54 -8.44 10.19 12.91
N TYR A 55 -8.00 10.12 11.65
CA TYR A 55 -8.63 10.89 10.57
C TYR A 55 -9.57 10.04 9.73
N GLY A 56 -9.81 8.82 10.17
CA GLY A 56 -10.74 7.93 9.46
C GLY A 56 -10.15 7.23 8.25
N VAL A 57 -8.84 7.23 8.11
CA VAL A 57 -8.19 6.62 6.94
C VAL A 57 -7.74 5.21 7.27
N THR A 58 -8.10 4.27 6.42
CA THR A 58 -7.75 2.86 6.60
C THR A 58 -6.26 2.62 6.45
N PHE A 59 -5.69 1.85 7.34
CA PHE A 59 -4.29 1.46 7.24
C PHE A 59 -4.17 -0.02 7.53
N ILE A 60 -2.99 -0.57 7.25
CA ILE A 60 -2.72 -1.97 7.54
C ILE A 60 -1.38 -2.09 8.25
N PHE A 61 -1.21 -3.21 8.95
CA PHE A 61 0.08 -3.60 9.49
C PHE A 61 0.49 -4.85 8.72
N PHE A 62 1.67 -4.81 8.15
CA PHE A 62 2.15 -5.95 7.38
C PHE A 62 3.67 -5.88 7.42
N THR A 63 4.28 -6.80 8.11
CA THR A 63 5.73 -6.72 8.32
C THR A 63 6.49 -7.21 7.09
N ILE A 64 7.72 -6.75 6.99
CA ILE A 64 8.59 -7.20 5.91
C ILE A 64 8.79 -8.70 5.99
N LYS A 65 8.87 -9.22 7.20
CA LYS A 65 9.02 -10.65 7.41
C LYS A 65 7.85 -11.44 6.81
N GLU A 66 6.64 -10.93 7.00
CA GLU A 66 5.46 -11.55 6.43
C GLU A 66 5.49 -11.50 4.91
N MET A 67 5.93 -10.37 4.36
CA MET A 67 6.03 -10.22 2.91
C MET A 67 7.05 -11.18 2.34
N MET A 68 8.19 -11.31 3.01
CA MET A 68 9.24 -12.23 2.57
C MET A 68 8.72 -13.66 2.53
N LYS A 69 7.97 -14.02 3.54
CA LYS A 69 7.44 -15.36 3.64
C LYS A 69 6.42 -15.64 2.54
N LEU A 70 5.57 -14.69 2.30
CA LEU A 70 4.50 -14.85 1.32
C LEU A 70 5.03 -14.87 -0.10
N LEU A 71 6.01 -14.04 -0.40
CA LEU A 71 6.53 -13.90 -1.75
C LEU A 71 7.78 -14.71 -2.02
N HIS A 72 8.35 -15.31 -0.97
CA HIS A 72 9.58 -16.08 -1.08
C HIS A 72 10.74 -15.25 -1.62
N LEU A 73 10.83 -14.03 -1.11
CA LEU A 73 11.89 -13.12 -1.53
C LEU A 73 12.67 -12.64 -0.31
N GLY A 74 13.86 -12.17 -0.54
CA GLY A 74 14.70 -11.69 0.54
C GLY A 74 14.38 -10.27 0.97
N ASN A 75 14.96 -9.88 2.07
CA ASN A 75 14.74 -8.58 2.67
C ASN A 75 15.05 -7.42 1.74
N LYS A 76 16.17 -7.48 1.05
CA LYS A 76 16.57 -6.40 0.15
C LYS A 76 15.58 -6.21 -0.98
N LYS A 77 15.13 -7.33 -1.52
CA LYS A 77 14.19 -7.28 -2.63
C LYS A 77 12.87 -6.66 -2.20
N ILE A 78 12.38 -7.09 -1.04
CA ILE A 78 11.13 -6.57 -0.51
C ILE A 78 11.23 -5.07 -0.27
N ASN A 79 12.34 -4.62 0.33
CA ASN A 79 12.52 -3.20 0.58
C ASN A 79 12.55 -2.39 -0.71
N LYS A 80 13.18 -2.94 -1.72
CA LYS A 80 13.24 -2.27 -3.00
C LYS A 80 11.85 -2.12 -3.61
N MET A 81 11.06 -3.18 -3.51
CA MET A 81 9.70 -3.16 -4.04
C MET A 81 8.82 -2.15 -3.30
N LEU A 82 8.98 -2.08 -1.97
CA LEU A 82 8.23 -1.11 -1.19
C LEU A 82 8.59 0.31 -1.59
N LYS A 83 9.86 0.56 -1.85
CA LYS A 83 10.28 1.88 -2.29
C LYS A 83 9.72 2.23 -3.66
N GLU A 84 9.61 1.26 -4.54
CA GLU A 84 8.99 1.50 -5.83
C GLU A 84 7.54 1.92 -5.66
N LEU A 85 6.82 1.24 -4.77
CA LEU A 85 5.43 1.57 -4.54
C LEU A 85 5.29 2.96 -3.93
N GLU A 86 6.19 3.32 -3.05
CA GLU A 86 6.18 4.65 -2.47
C GLU A 86 6.48 5.72 -3.51
N ALA A 87 7.43 5.43 -4.38
CA ALA A 87 7.82 6.37 -5.42
C ALA A 87 6.67 6.64 -6.40
N HIS A 88 5.81 5.65 -6.58
CA HIS A 88 4.66 5.80 -7.47
C HIS A 88 3.39 6.23 -6.74
N ASN A 89 3.54 6.61 -5.48
CA ASN A 89 2.42 7.09 -4.67
C ASN A 89 1.30 6.08 -4.48
N LEU A 90 1.66 4.82 -4.44
CA LEU A 90 0.67 3.78 -4.21
C LEU A 90 0.58 3.38 -2.75
N ILE A 91 1.61 3.66 -1.98
CA ILE A 91 1.57 3.43 -0.54
C ILE A 91 2.29 4.55 0.18
N TYR A 92 1.98 4.66 1.45
CA TYR A 92 2.71 5.54 2.34
C TYR A 92 2.92 4.79 3.66
N ARG A 93 4.16 4.73 4.12
CA ARG A 93 4.48 4.08 5.38
C ARG A 93 4.72 5.11 6.46
N SER A 94 4.06 4.94 7.58
CA SER A 94 4.19 5.84 8.71
C SER A 94 4.83 5.11 9.87
N HIS A 95 5.97 5.59 10.32
CA HIS A 95 6.66 4.99 11.45
C HIS A 95 5.96 5.35 12.75
N GLN A 96 5.80 4.38 13.60
CA GLN A 96 5.16 4.61 14.89
C GLN A 96 6.17 4.70 16.02
N GLY A 97 7.42 4.40 15.72
CA GLY A 97 8.44 4.44 16.73
C GLY A 97 9.18 3.13 16.84
N LEU A 98 10.19 3.14 17.65
CA LEU A 98 11.07 2.01 17.80
C LEU A 98 10.30 0.81 18.32
N GLY A 99 10.52 -0.32 17.69
CA GLY A 99 9.91 -1.55 18.14
C GLY A 99 8.46 -1.74 17.75
N LYS A 100 7.90 -0.80 17.02
CA LYS A 100 6.51 -0.92 16.56
C LYS A 100 6.44 -1.05 15.05
N PRO A 101 5.46 -1.80 14.55
CA PRO A 101 5.33 -1.94 13.10
C PRO A 101 4.90 -0.63 12.48
N ASN A 102 5.24 -0.43 11.23
CA ASN A 102 4.80 0.75 10.49
C ASN A 102 3.37 0.59 10.08
N LYS A 103 2.64 1.69 10.09
CA LYS A 103 1.33 1.72 9.48
C LYS A 103 1.54 1.88 7.99
N ILE A 104 0.81 1.14 7.19
CA ILE A 104 0.89 1.25 5.74
C ILE A 104 -0.45 1.69 5.20
N TYR A 105 -0.45 2.81 4.48
CA TYR A 105 -1.64 3.32 3.81
C TYR A 105 -1.51 2.93 2.34
N VAL A 106 -2.53 2.29 1.81
CA VAL A 106 -2.52 1.79 0.44
C VAL A 106 -3.56 2.50 -0.39
N TYR A 107 -3.12 3.08 -1.51
CA TYR A 107 -4.04 3.75 -2.41
C TYR A 107 -4.77 2.70 -3.25
N ASP A 108 -6.08 2.76 -3.26
CA ASP A 108 -6.89 1.78 -3.95
C ASP A 108 -7.16 2.19 -5.39
N LEU A 109 -6.39 1.65 -6.31
CA LEU A 109 -6.55 1.96 -7.72
C LEU A 109 -7.88 1.49 -8.30
N LEU A 110 -8.52 0.56 -7.62
CA LEU A 110 -9.80 0.05 -8.10
C LEU A 110 -10.92 1.05 -7.88
N LYS A 111 -10.76 1.93 -6.91
CA LYS A 111 -11.78 2.92 -6.62
C LYS A 111 -11.46 4.28 -7.18
N ALA A 112 -10.29 4.47 -7.65
CA ALA A 112 -9.90 5.73 -7.80
C ALA A 112 -10.07 6.61 -8.72
N GLY A 113 -9.71 7.60 -8.92
CA GLY A 113 -9.75 8.63 -9.74
C GLY A 113 -8.83 9.70 -9.37
N ASN A 114 -8.52 9.83 -8.21
CA ASN A 114 -7.80 10.98 -7.73
C ASN A 114 -6.39 10.61 -7.30
N SER A 115 -5.41 11.28 -7.84
CA SER A 115 -4.03 10.98 -7.48
C SER A 115 -3.63 11.63 -6.16
N ASN A 116 -4.47 12.48 -5.63
CA ASN A 116 -4.16 13.19 -4.41
C ASN A 116 -4.76 12.50 -3.19
N TRP A 117 -4.47 11.24 -3.08
CA TRP A 117 -5.06 10.39 -2.06
C TRP A 117 -4.37 10.46 -0.70
N LEU A 118 -3.16 10.91 -0.69
CA LEU A 118 -2.36 10.87 0.53
C LEU A 118 -3.05 11.64 1.65
N PRO A 119 -3.19 11.05 2.83
CA PRO A 119 -3.84 11.74 3.94
C PRO A 119 -3.19 13.10 4.19
N LYS A 120 -4.01 14.08 4.46
CA LYS A 120 -3.54 15.44 4.66
C LYS A 120 -2.37 15.57 5.62
N GLN A 121 -2.41 14.84 6.68
CA GLN A 121 -1.36 14.97 7.69
C GLN A 121 0.01 14.51 7.19
N PHE A 122 0.05 13.82 6.06
CA PHE A 122 1.32 13.32 5.53
C PHE A 122 1.85 14.06 4.32
N LYS A 123 1.04 14.89 3.72
CA LYS A 123 1.46 15.58 2.50
C LYS A 123 2.70 16.42 2.68
N HIS A 124 2.74 17.09 3.79
CA HIS A 124 3.86 17.96 4.10
C HIS A 124 5.16 17.18 4.22
N ARG A 125 5.11 16.04 4.91
CA ARG A 125 6.28 15.21 5.09
C ARG A 125 6.79 14.65 3.78
N LYS A 126 5.87 14.27 2.93
CA LYS A 126 6.26 13.73 1.64
C LYS A 126 7.00 14.78 0.82
N GLY A 127 6.52 16.00 0.85
CA GLY A 127 7.17 17.07 0.15
C GLY A 127 8.59 17.29 0.65
N ARG A 128 8.77 17.30 1.96
CA ARG A 128 10.08 17.48 2.52
C ARG A 128 11.03 16.37 2.13
N THR A 129 10.53 15.14 2.14
CA THR A 129 11.34 14.00 1.78
C THR A 129 11.85 14.14 0.35
N ASN A 130 10.99 14.57 -0.53
CA ASN A 130 11.39 14.77 -1.90
C ASN A 130 12.45 15.84 -2.04
N GLU A 131 12.36 16.87 -1.26
CA GLU A 131 13.32 17.95 -1.33
C GLU A 131 14.71 17.51 -0.93
N LYS A 132 14.81 16.54 -0.08
CA LYS A 132 16.12 16.08 0.33
C LYS A 132 16.86 15.40 -0.77
N GLU A 133 16.17 14.93 -1.71
CA GLU A 133 16.80 14.27 -2.84
C GLU A 133 17.20 15.21 -3.90
#